data_0e4d91e84787439eced57f5c41b9803c
#
_entry.id   0e4d91e84787439eced57f5c41b9803c
#
_cell.length_a   1.000
_cell.length_b   1.000
_cell.length_c   1.000
_cell.angle_alpha   90.00
_cell.angle_beta   90.00
_cell.angle_gamma   90.00
#
_symmetry.space_group_name_H-M   'P 1'
#
loop_
_entity.id
_entity.type
_entity.pdbx_description
1 polymer ?
#
loop_
_entity_poly.entity_id
_entity_poly.type
_entity_poly.pdbx_seq_one_letter_code
_entity_poly.pdbx_strand_id
1 'polypeptide(L)'
;MHVIPVEKAIPAESKSLPIEHLSHWLKKYEGHIGVSVCSCRKQQRIRGEGSGDVEGEWCIGVGDFADYCRETNHGHDITYEEAMEILQKAEDRGYVHQITNIDGENKIFGICNCAVGVCNALRTSQLFNTPNLSASAYVAESDPDKCVACGK
;
A
#
# COMPACT_ATOMS: atom_id res chain seq x y z
N MET A 1 9.70 -4.94 -2.59
CA MET A 1 8.37 -4.31 -2.67
C MET A 1 8.32 -3.39 -3.88
N HIS A 2 7.16 -3.27 -4.49
CA HIS A 2 6.96 -2.32 -5.58
C HIS A 2 5.95 -1.26 -5.17
N VAL A 3 6.30 0.00 -5.39
CA VAL A 3 5.39 1.13 -5.22
C VAL A 3 4.49 1.20 -6.44
N ILE A 4 3.20 1.17 -6.21
CA ILE A 4 2.18 1.29 -7.25
C ILE A 4 1.59 2.70 -7.20
N PRO A 5 1.49 3.40 -8.34
CA PRO A 5 0.89 4.72 -8.37
C PRO A 5 -0.62 4.66 -8.08
N VAL A 6 -1.18 5.78 -7.71
CA VAL A 6 -2.63 5.96 -7.68
C VAL A 6 -3.17 5.81 -9.10
N GLU A 7 -4.07 4.87 -9.34
CA GLU A 7 -4.52 4.51 -10.70
C GLU A 7 -5.04 5.70 -11.51
N LYS A 8 -5.83 6.56 -10.88
CA LYS A 8 -6.37 7.78 -11.52
C LYS A 8 -5.30 8.84 -11.86
N ALA A 9 -4.06 8.69 -11.35
CA ALA A 9 -2.94 9.56 -11.67
C ALA A 9 -2.12 9.06 -12.87
N ILE A 10 -2.37 7.82 -13.34
CA ILE A 10 -1.72 7.27 -14.53
C ILE A 10 -2.35 7.93 -15.77
N PRO A 11 -1.58 8.57 -16.65
CA PRO A 11 -2.11 9.15 -17.89
C PRO A 11 -2.80 8.07 -18.75
N ALA A 12 -3.94 8.39 -19.34
CA ALA A 12 -4.73 7.45 -20.14
C ALA A 12 -3.97 6.90 -21.35
N GLU A 13 -3.03 7.66 -21.88
CA GLU A 13 -2.12 7.28 -22.98
C GLU A 13 -0.94 6.41 -22.51
N SER A 14 -0.75 6.24 -21.22
CA SER A 14 0.34 5.44 -20.66
C SER A 14 0.14 3.95 -20.95
N LYS A 15 1.19 3.28 -21.40
CA LYS A 15 1.19 1.82 -21.60
C LYS A 15 1.49 1.10 -20.27
N SER A 16 0.60 1.28 -19.28
CA SER A 16 0.72 0.57 -18.01
C SER A 16 0.36 -0.92 -18.16
N LEU A 17 1.04 -1.77 -17.39
CA LEU A 17 0.71 -3.19 -17.32
C LEU A 17 -0.41 -3.42 -16.29
N PRO A 18 -1.26 -4.46 -16.45
CA PRO A 18 -2.30 -4.76 -15.45
C PRO A 18 -1.76 -4.93 -14.03
N ILE A 19 -0.56 -5.48 -13.88
CA ILE A 19 0.10 -5.65 -12.57
C ILE A 19 0.46 -4.35 -11.86
N GLU A 20 0.41 -3.22 -12.56
CA GLU A 20 0.64 -1.87 -12.02
C GLU A 20 -0.65 -1.21 -11.51
N HIS A 21 -1.78 -1.94 -11.55
CA HIS A 21 -3.08 -1.49 -11.06
C HIS A 21 -3.51 -2.31 -9.84
N LEU A 22 -3.83 -1.64 -8.75
CA LEU A 22 -4.29 -2.31 -7.52
C LEU A 22 -5.66 -2.96 -7.71
N SER A 23 -6.53 -2.35 -8.50
CA SER A 23 -7.83 -2.90 -8.87
C SER A 23 -7.71 -4.26 -9.56
N HIS A 24 -6.69 -4.44 -10.42
CA HIS A 24 -6.39 -5.73 -11.05
C HIS A 24 -6.07 -6.81 -10.01
N TRP A 25 -5.22 -6.49 -9.03
CA TRP A 25 -4.85 -7.44 -7.99
C TRP A 25 -6.03 -7.79 -7.08
N LEU A 26 -6.79 -6.79 -6.66
CA LEU A 26 -7.98 -7.03 -5.84
C LEU A 26 -9.02 -7.86 -6.58
N LYS A 27 -9.23 -7.61 -7.87
CA LYS A 27 -10.15 -8.43 -8.68
C LYS A 27 -9.68 -9.87 -8.84
N LYS A 28 -8.37 -10.07 -9.03
CA LYS A 28 -7.76 -11.40 -9.12
C LYS A 28 -7.95 -12.24 -7.87
N TYR A 29 -7.96 -11.60 -6.70
CA TYR A 29 -8.11 -12.27 -5.41
C TYR A 29 -9.49 -12.07 -4.78
N GLU A 30 -10.49 -11.67 -5.55
CA GLU A 30 -11.85 -11.49 -5.07
C GLU A 30 -12.35 -12.75 -4.32
N GLY A 31 -12.90 -12.56 -3.13
CA GLY A 31 -13.27 -13.65 -2.22
C GLY A 31 -12.16 -14.15 -1.30
N HIS A 32 -10.91 -13.70 -1.52
CA HIS A 32 -9.75 -13.99 -0.67
C HIS A 32 -8.98 -12.69 -0.35
N ILE A 33 -9.69 -11.71 0.14
CA ILE A 33 -9.15 -10.42 0.55
C ILE A 33 -9.42 -10.24 2.04
N GLY A 34 -8.39 -9.92 2.79
CA GLY A 34 -8.53 -9.61 4.22
C GLY A 34 -7.84 -8.30 4.56
N VAL A 35 -8.17 -7.74 5.70
CA VAL A 35 -7.52 -6.52 6.19
C VAL A 35 -7.06 -6.70 7.63
N SER A 36 -5.97 -6.04 7.97
CA SER A 36 -5.42 -6.06 9.32
C SER A 36 -4.83 -4.72 9.74
N VAL A 37 -4.65 -4.58 11.05
CA VAL A 37 -3.92 -3.43 11.61
C VAL A 37 -2.48 -3.45 11.11
N CYS A 38 -2.00 -2.31 10.64
CA CYS A 38 -0.64 -2.17 10.12
C CYS A 38 0.41 -2.42 11.21
N SER A 39 1.18 -3.50 11.07
CA SER A 39 2.23 -3.88 12.02
C SER A 39 3.35 -2.84 12.15
N CYS A 40 3.70 -2.14 11.07
CA CYS A 40 4.69 -1.05 11.11
C CYS A 40 4.22 0.09 12.01
N ARG A 41 2.94 0.51 11.88
CA ARG A 41 2.36 1.56 12.74
C ARG A 41 2.29 1.12 14.19
N LYS A 42 1.82 -0.12 14.44
CA LYS A 42 1.75 -0.69 15.78
C LYS A 42 3.12 -0.72 16.45
N GLN A 43 4.16 -1.13 15.71
CA GLN A 43 5.54 -1.14 16.21
C GLN A 43 6.03 0.26 16.60
N GLN A 44 5.81 1.26 15.75
CA GLN A 44 6.24 2.64 16.04
C GLN A 44 5.50 3.22 17.25
N ARG A 45 4.22 2.92 17.40
CA ARG A 45 3.45 3.32 18.59
C ARG A 45 4.02 2.75 19.88
N ILE A 46 4.35 1.46 19.88
CA ILE A 46 4.95 0.80 21.06
C ILE A 46 6.27 1.48 21.47
N ARG A 47 7.00 2.01 20.49
CA ARG A 47 8.26 2.75 20.70
C ARG A 47 8.06 4.21 21.08
N GLY A 48 6.83 4.69 21.15
CA GLY A 48 6.52 6.11 21.36
C GLY A 48 6.86 7.00 20.17
N GLU A 49 7.04 6.42 18.98
CA GLU A 49 7.37 7.08 17.74
C GLU A 49 6.20 7.00 16.74
N GLY A 50 6.22 7.88 15.75
CA GLY A 50 5.23 7.90 14.67
C GLY A 50 4.02 8.77 14.97
N SER A 51 3.35 9.17 13.90
CA SER A 51 2.15 10.01 13.95
C SER A 51 0.88 9.17 13.88
N GLY A 52 -0.18 9.67 14.46
CA GLY A 52 -1.55 9.18 14.53
C GLY A 52 -2.01 8.13 13.51
N ASP A 53 -3.26 7.71 13.59
CA ASP A 53 -3.87 6.72 12.70
C ASP A 53 -3.27 5.30 12.82
N VAL A 54 -2.86 4.97 14.05
CA VAL A 54 -2.20 3.68 14.36
C VAL A 54 -3.19 2.54 14.39
N GLU A 55 -4.45 2.83 14.66
CA GLU A 55 -5.53 1.84 14.80
C GLU A 55 -6.23 1.55 13.48
N GLY A 56 -5.84 2.26 12.41
CA GLY A 56 -6.40 2.03 11.08
C GLY A 56 -5.95 0.70 10.48
N GLU A 57 -6.86 0.03 9.84
CA GLU A 57 -6.62 -1.20 9.10
C GLU A 57 -6.12 -0.85 7.70
N TRP A 58 -4.81 -0.79 7.56
CA TRP A 58 -4.15 -0.32 6.33
C TRP A 58 -3.38 -1.41 5.56
N CYS A 59 -3.31 -2.61 6.14
CA CYS A 59 -2.64 -3.74 5.50
C CYS A 59 -3.69 -4.69 4.92
N ILE A 60 -3.78 -4.72 3.60
CA ILE A 60 -4.66 -5.63 2.87
C ILE A 60 -3.85 -6.88 2.54
N GLY A 61 -4.28 -8.02 3.05
CA GLY A 61 -3.77 -9.34 2.69
C GLY A 61 -4.58 -9.93 1.55
N VAL A 62 -3.95 -10.73 0.69
CA VAL A 62 -4.66 -11.43 -0.39
C VAL A 62 -4.24 -12.90 -0.46
N GLY A 63 -5.16 -13.74 -0.94
CA GLY A 63 -4.93 -15.18 -1.05
C GLY A 63 -4.57 -15.84 0.29
N ASP A 64 -3.57 -16.70 0.28
CA ASP A 64 -3.14 -17.48 1.46
C ASP A 64 -2.85 -16.60 2.70
N PHE A 65 -2.44 -15.34 2.50
CA PHE A 65 -2.18 -14.44 3.62
C PHE A 65 -3.48 -13.86 4.22
N ALA A 66 -4.51 -13.66 3.41
CA ALA A 66 -5.83 -13.29 3.93
C ALA A 66 -6.39 -14.43 4.79
N ASP A 67 -6.30 -15.67 4.30
CA ASP A 67 -6.71 -16.86 5.04
C ASP A 67 -5.95 -17.00 6.37
N TYR A 68 -4.63 -16.83 6.35
CA TYR A 68 -3.81 -16.84 7.57
C TYR A 68 -4.24 -15.76 8.57
N CYS A 69 -4.50 -14.53 8.11
CA CYS A 69 -4.93 -13.44 9.00
C CYS A 69 -6.26 -13.75 9.68
N ARG A 70 -7.20 -14.36 8.96
CA ARG A 70 -8.49 -14.79 9.47
C ARG A 70 -8.33 -15.90 10.51
N GLU A 71 -7.58 -16.98 10.18
CA GLU A 71 -7.37 -18.14 11.04
C GLU A 71 -6.64 -17.80 12.34
N THR A 72 -5.75 -16.82 12.30
CA THR A 72 -4.98 -16.38 13.47
C THR A 72 -5.59 -15.21 14.23
N ASN A 73 -6.79 -14.76 13.87
CA ASN A 73 -7.43 -13.54 14.40
C ASN A 73 -6.54 -12.28 14.31
N HIS A 74 -5.71 -12.21 13.26
CA HIS A 74 -4.83 -11.07 12.99
C HIS A 74 -5.52 -10.00 12.14
N GLY A 75 -6.62 -10.36 11.50
CA GLY A 75 -7.44 -9.53 10.63
C GLY A 75 -8.76 -10.21 10.35
N HIS A 76 -9.53 -9.66 9.43
CA HIS A 76 -10.82 -10.20 8.99
C HIS A 76 -10.98 -10.05 7.49
N ASP A 77 -11.90 -10.83 6.92
CA ASP A 77 -12.22 -10.77 5.50
C ASP A 77 -12.95 -9.47 5.16
N ILE A 78 -12.68 -8.95 3.98
CA ILE A 78 -13.35 -7.80 3.40
C ILE A 78 -13.71 -8.06 1.94
N THR A 79 -14.68 -7.32 1.44
CA THR A 79 -15.08 -7.35 0.03
C THR A 79 -14.11 -6.55 -0.84
N TYR A 80 -14.24 -6.73 -2.16
CA TYR A 80 -13.52 -5.90 -3.14
C TYR A 80 -13.82 -4.41 -2.95
N GLU A 81 -15.09 -4.07 -2.74
CA GLU A 81 -15.56 -2.69 -2.57
C GLU A 81 -14.98 -2.06 -1.30
N GLU A 82 -14.97 -2.78 -0.19
CA GLU A 82 -14.36 -2.32 1.06
C GLU A 82 -12.84 -2.12 0.90
N ALA A 83 -12.17 -3.01 0.17
CA ALA A 83 -10.75 -2.84 -0.14
C ALA A 83 -10.49 -1.57 -0.97
N MET A 84 -11.31 -1.31 -2.00
CA MET A 84 -11.22 -0.09 -2.80
C MET A 84 -11.47 1.18 -1.98
N GLU A 85 -12.40 1.13 -1.01
CA GLU A 85 -12.60 2.26 -0.08
C GLU A 85 -11.38 2.52 0.80
N ILE A 86 -10.70 1.45 1.26
CA ILE A 86 -9.45 1.59 2.03
C ILE A 86 -8.37 2.23 1.18
N LEU A 87 -8.23 1.84 -0.09
CA LEU A 87 -7.29 2.46 -1.01
C LEU A 87 -7.59 3.94 -1.18
N GLN A 88 -8.86 4.31 -1.42
CA GLN A 88 -9.24 5.72 -1.57
C GLN A 88 -8.94 6.53 -0.30
N LYS A 89 -9.27 5.99 0.88
CA LYS A 89 -8.95 6.64 2.17
C LYS A 89 -7.43 6.82 2.36
N ALA A 90 -6.63 5.88 1.86
CA ALA A 90 -5.18 5.97 1.91
C ALA A 90 -4.64 7.06 0.97
N GLU A 91 -5.18 7.16 -0.25
CA GLU A 91 -4.86 8.22 -1.21
C GLU A 91 -5.15 9.62 -0.62
N ASP A 92 -6.33 9.81 -0.03
CA ASP A 92 -6.75 11.07 0.58
C ASP A 92 -5.81 11.52 1.72
N ARG A 93 -5.11 10.56 2.34
CA ARG A 93 -4.09 10.80 3.37
C ARG A 93 -2.67 10.91 2.84
N GLY A 94 -2.46 10.77 1.55
CA GLY A 94 -1.14 10.78 0.92
C GLY A 94 -0.29 9.56 1.28
N TYR A 95 -0.91 8.41 1.53
CA TYR A 95 -0.18 7.17 1.77
C TYR A 95 0.31 6.55 0.47
N VAL A 96 1.41 5.85 0.56
CA VAL A 96 2.06 5.18 -0.57
C VAL A 96 1.57 3.75 -0.67
N HIS A 97 1.01 3.38 -1.81
CA HIS A 97 0.65 2.00 -2.11
C HIS A 97 1.88 1.17 -2.46
N GLN A 98 2.00 0.01 -1.84
CA GLN A 98 3.06 -0.94 -2.16
C GLN A 98 2.50 -2.35 -2.25
N ILE A 99 2.92 -3.10 -3.26
CA ILE A 99 2.66 -4.53 -3.34
C ILE A 99 3.89 -5.33 -2.90
N THR A 100 3.63 -6.48 -2.33
CA THR A 100 4.66 -7.43 -1.91
C THR A 100 4.71 -8.60 -2.87
N ASN A 101 5.81 -8.74 -3.62
CA ASN A 101 6.04 -9.90 -4.47
C ASN A 101 6.72 -11.00 -3.65
N ILE A 102 6.17 -12.21 -3.71
CA ILE A 102 6.80 -13.37 -3.10
C ILE A 102 7.29 -14.33 -4.17
N ASP A 103 6.50 -14.59 -5.22
CA ASP A 103 6.76 -15.58 -6.25
C ASP A 103 6.58 -14.99 -7.66
N GLY A 104 7.51 -14.13 -8.08
CA GLY A 104 7.52 -13.58 -9.43
C GLY A 104 6.37 -12.61 -9.73
N GLU A 105 6.08 -12.43 -11.00
CA GLU A 105 5.17 -11.39 -11.49
C GLU A 105 3.67 -11.69 -11.29
N ASN A 106 3.32 -12.92 -10.96
CA ASN A 106 1.93 -13.38 -10.95
C ASN A 106 1.32 -13.59 -9.57
N LYS A 107 2.08 -13.40 -8.50
CA LYS A 107 1.60 -13.61 -7.13
C LYS A 107 2.07 -12.49 -6.22
N ILE A 108 1.12 -11.87 -5.53
CA ILE A 108 1.39 -10.97 -4.43
C ILE A 108 0.78 -11.55 -3.14
N PHE A 109 1.25 -11.10 -2.02
CA PHE A 109 0.80 -11.53 -0.70
C PHE A 109 0.00 -10.43 -0.01
N GLY A 110 0.20 -9.18 -0.37
CA GLY A 110 -0.58 -8.10 0.18
C GLY A 110 -0.32 -6.75 -0.46
N ILE A 111 -1.19 -5.83 -0.14
CA ILE A 111 -1.15 -4.42 -0.52
C ILE A 111 -1.00 -3.61 0.76
N CYS A 112 0.09 -2.85 0.85
CA CYS A 112 0.35 -1.95 1.96
C CYS A 112 -0.05 -0.52 1.60
N ASN A 113 -0.66 0.20 2.54
CA ASN A 113 -0.98 1.62 2.46
C ASN A 113 -0.09 2.38 3.45
N CYS A 114 1.07 2.81 2.98
CA CYS A 114 2.20 3.18 3.83
C CYS A 114 2.32 4.68 4.09
N ALA A 115 2.28 5.06 5.35
CA ALA A 115 2.74 6.39 5.75
C ALA A 115 4.29 6.44 5.71
N VAL A 116 4.85 7.40 4.99
CA VAL A 116 6.30 7.48 4.71
C VAL A 116 7.13 7.53 6.00
N GLY A 117 6.72 8.32 6.98
CA GLY A 117 7.45 8.47 8.24
C GLY A 117 7.34 7.27 9.20
N VAL A 118 6.50 6.27 8.88
CA VAL A 118 6.18 5.14 9.78
C VAL A 118 6.56 3.80 9.18
N CYS A 119 6.39 3.63 7.87
CA CYS A 119 6.61 2.36 7.18
C CYS A 119 8.07 1.91 7.28
N ASN A 120 8.30 0.69 7.77
CA ASN A 120 9.64 0.14 7.88
C ASN A 120 10.36 0.04 6.52
N ALA A 121 9.66 -0.38 5.47
CA ALA A 121 10.25 -0.51 4.13
C ALA A 121 10.66 0.85 3.55
N LEU A 122 9.79 1.85 3.60
CA LEU A 122 10.08 3.19 3.07
C LEU A 122 11.18 3.89 3.88
N ARG A 123 11.12 3.81 5.22
CA ARG A 123 12.18 4.38 6.10
C ARG A 123 13.53 3.72 5.85
N THR A 124 13.58 2.39 5.74
CA THR A 124 14.82 1.67 5.47
C THR A 124 15.38 2.05 4.11
N SER A 125 14.53 2.16 3.09
CA SER A 125 14.93 2.62 1.76
C SER A 125 15.57 4.00 1.78
N GLN A 126 15.00 4.93 2.54
CA GLN A 126 15.54 6.28 2.70
C GLN A 126 16.85 6.31 3.51
N LEU A 127 16.88 5.63 4.67
CA LEU A 127 18.02 5.66 5.59
C LEU A 127 19.29 5.05 4.98
N PHE A 128 19.15 3.99 4.21
CA PHE A 128 20.29 3.28 3.62
C PHE A 128 20.51 3.60 2.14
N ASN A 129 19.73 4.52 1.58
CA ASN A 129 19.75 4.85 0.16
C ASN A 129 19.67 3.59 -0.73
N THR A 130 18.71 2.71 -0.41
CA THR A 130 18.50 1.43 -1.09
C THR A 130 17.19 1.49 -1.91
N PRO A 131 17.19 2.13 -3.09
CA PRO A 131 15.96 2.35 -3.86
C PRO A 131 15.26 1.04 -4.28
N ASN A 132 15.99 -0.05 -4.36
CA ASN A 132 15.43 -1.35 -4.76
C ASN A 132 14.50 -1.99 -3.71
N LEU A 133 14.48 -1.51 -2.46
CA LEU A 133 13.54 -2.00 -1.45
C LEU A 133 12.10 -1.55 -1.71
N SER A 134 11.93 -0.41 -2.38
CA SER A 134 10.63 0.17 -2.72
C SER A 134 10.72 0.85 -4.09
N ALA A 135 10.93 0.03 -5.12
CA ALA A 135 11.07 0.50 -6.49
C ALA A 135 9.70 0.87 -7.10
N SER A 136 9.69 1.79 -8.06
CA SER A 136 8.55 2.13 -8.90
C SER A 136 8.98 2.27 -10.35
N ALA A 137 8.10 1.94 -11.28
CA ALA A 137 8.26 2.24 -12.70
C ALA A 137 7.86 3.69 -13.05
N TYR A 138 7.33 4.43 -12.07
CA TYR A 138 6.79 5.78 -12.26
C TYR A 138 7.58 6.80 -11.45
N VAL A 139 7.60 8.02 -11.96
CA VAL A 139 8.12 9.20 -11.28
C VAL A 139 6.94 10.14 -11.03
N ALA A 140 6.78 10.58 -9.77
CA ALA A 140 5.75 11.55 -9.44
C ALA A 140 6.16 12.94 -9.91
N GLU A 141 5.29 13.60 -10.65
CA GLU A 141 5.43 15.01 -11.03
C GLU A 141 4.35 15.84 -10.33
N SER A 142 4.73 16.98 -9.81
CA SER A 142 3.80 17.95 -9.25
C SER A 142 3.50 19.05 -10.26
N ASP A 143 2.24 19.42 -10.39
CA ASP A 143 1.83 20.59 -11.15
C ASP A 143 2.17 21.85 -10.33
N PRO A 144 3.15 22.68 -10.76
CA PRO A 144 3.55 23.85 -9.99
C PRO A 144 2.45 24.87 -9.82
N ASP A 145 1.50 24.95 -10.77
CA ASP A 145 0.38 25.90 -10.71
C ASP A 145 -0.70 25.49 -9.71
N LYS A 146 -0.73 24.19 -9.36
CA LYS A 146 -1.65 23.64 -8.34
C LYS A 146 -0.98 23.44 -6.98
N CYS A 147 0.32 23.59 -6.91
CA CYS A 147 1.10 23.41 -5.69
C CYS A 147 0.82 24.55 -4.71
N VAL A 148 0.28 24.21 -3.54
CA VAL A 148 0.02 25.19 -2.45
C VAL A 148 1.15 25.24 -1.42
N ALA A 149 2.29 24.63 -1.70
CA ALA A 149 3.49 24.59 -0.85
C ALA A 149 3.18 24.17 0.62
N CYS A 150 2.29 23.22 0.81
CA CYS A 150 1.86 22.74 2.14
C CYS A 150 2.94 21.91 2.88
N GLY A 151 4.00 21.50 2.20
CA GLY A 151 5.09 20.68 2.76
C GLY A 151 4.71 19.21 3.01
N LYS A 152 3.60 18.75 2.44
CA LYS A 152 3.19 17.33 2.50
C LYS A 152 3.88 16.48 1.46
#